data_a982b8155dc0294849d82f05a6c3bfda
#
_entry.id   a982b8155dc0294849d82f05a6c3bfda
#
_cell.length_a   1.000
_cell.length_b   1.000
_cell.length_c   1.000
_cell.angle_alpha   90.00
_cell.angle_beta   90.00
_cell.angle_gamma   90.00
#
_symmetry.space_group_name_H-M   'P 1'
#
loop_
_entity.id
_entity.type
_entity.pdbx_description
1 polymer ?
#
loop_
_entity_poly.entity_id
_entity_poly.type
_entity_poly.pdbx_seq_one_letter_code
_entity_poly.pdbx_strand_id
1 'polypeptide(L)'
;GVLLGSSVAPPLPPPLVGVRARDGPWSAMLRRAGRDAITCALAASLATGGLRAVHADVGVLSEQGVGVAAARAVSGSPVAEEVWALLDKYFLDRTFNGVDLAAERLRLQQMAPLSETAALDESEALVRRLGDRFSRVLKPAQTAKLGKYDVTGVGINLVISDSGAMLVGAVPNGGSAAERAGIAYGDEVLEINGKSTKGMSSFDALEAIQSDGSVASLVVRRPSSGAEPRALTLQREFTTTKNPVSYRLVERDNGAKVGYLKLSEFNAQSKARVLEALQQLNSRGASSLVLDMRGNSGGVLDGAIGIAGLFSEKPLVLFVTDAGGARQPLYSRESGAVASQPLQVWVNGRTASSAEVLAAALHDNCRAKVVGAKTYGKGIIQGVFGLSDGGALIETVASYATPAGAEINERGIAPDEERIFLSDVLGSSFLDADIKGAAIAQPVCGTRR
;
A
#
# COMPACT_ATOMS: atom_id res chain seq x y z
N GLY A 1 -64.47 -19.87 -18.61
CA GLY A 1 -63.39 -20.78 -18.38
C GLY A 1 -62.06 -20.03 -18.51
N VAL A 2 -61.48 -19.64 -17.38
CA VAL A 2 -60.17 -18.98 -17.32
C VAL A 2 -59.16 -20.07 -17.01
N LEU A 3 -58.25 -20.29 -17.95
CA LEU A 3 -57.08 -21.18 -17.75
C LEU A 3 -55.96 -20.42 -17.03
N LEU A 4 -55.66 -20.86 -15.82
CA LEU A 4 -54.47 -20.45 -15.04
C LEU A 4 -53.24 -21.11 -15.63
N GLY A 5 -52.34 -20.33 -16.25
CA GLY A 5 -51.03 -20.75 -16.69
C GLY A 5 -50.05 -20.78 -15.50
N SER A 6 -49.59 -21.99 -15.12
CA SER A 6 -48.53 -22.18 -14.16
C SER A 6 -47.18 -21.76 -14.75
N SER A 7 -46.58 -20.71 -14.22
CA SER A 7 -45.23 -20.30 -14.52
C SER A 7 -44.24 -21.21 -13.80
N VAL A 8 -43.56 -22.06 -14.55
CA VAL A 8 -42.43 -22.87 -14.06
C VAL A 8 -41.18 -21.98 -14.08
N ALA A 9 -40.58 -21.78 -12.92
CA ALA A 9 -39.31 -21.09 -12.79
C ALA A 9 -38.18 -21.88 -13.48
N PRO A 10 -37.20 -21.21 -14.15
CA PRO A 10 -36.10 -21.90 -14.76
C PRO A 10 -35.17 -22.55 -13.72
N PRO A 11 -34.53 -23.69 -14.04
CA PRO A 11 -33.66 -24.40 -13.12
C PRO A 11 -32.41 -23.58 -12.78
N LEU A 12 -31.99 -23.65 -11.51
CA LEU A 12 -30.75 -23.06 -11.02
C LEU A 12 -29.52 -23.65 -11.77
N PRO A 13 -28.51 -22.83 -12.10
CA PRO A 13 -27.29 -23.33 -12.71
C PRO A 13 -26.55 -24.24 -11.74
N PRO A 14 -25.79 -25.27 -12.23
CA PRO A 14 -25.05 -26.20 -11.40
C PRO A 14 -23.97 -25.48 -10.58
N PRO A 15 -23.57 -26.01 -9.40
CA PRO A 15 -22.55 -25.40 -8.57
C PRO A 15 -21.22 -25.34 -9.33
N LEU A 16 -20.59 -24.18 -9.33
CA LEU A 16 -19.27 -23.95 -9.90
C LEU A 16 -18.25 -24.88 -9.21
N VAL A 17 -17.78 -25.86 -9.95
CA VAL A 17 -16.66 -26.72 -9.57
C VAL A 17 -15.45 -25.84 -9.30
N GLY A 18 -14.82 -26.04 -8.13
CA GLY A 18 -13.75 -25.23 -7.58
C GLY A 18 -12.65 -24.86 -8.57
N VAL A 19 -12.57 -23.58 -8.87
CA VAL A 19 -11.41 -23.00 -9.53
C VAL A 19 -10.28 -22.99 -8.50
N ARG A 20 -9.32 -23.90 -8.65
CA ARG A 20 -8.04 -23.83 -7.91
C ARG A 20 -7.44 -22.45 -8.16
N ALA A 21 -7.16 -21.72 -7.09
CA ALA A 21 -6.42 -20.47 -7.14
C ALA A 21 -5.10 -20.74 -7.87
N ARG A 22 -4.97 -20.26 -9.11
CA ARG A 22 -3.72 -20.32 -9.85
C ARG A 22 -2.79 -19.25 -9.28
N ASP A 23 -1.61 -19.69 -8.95
CA ASP A 23 -0.49 -18.91 -8.45
C ASP A 23 -0.35 -17.51 -9.09
N GLY A 24 -0.30 -16.46 -8.28
CA GLY A 24 -0.03 -15.10 -8.72
C GLY A 24 1.44 -14.91 -9.19
N PRO A 25 1.78 -13.82 -9.87
CA PRO A 25 3.15 -13.56 -10.37
C PRO A 25 4.21 -13.61 -9.27
N TRP A 26 3.83 -13.30 -8.05
CA TRP A 26 4.69 -13.34 -6.87
C TRP A 26 5.07 -14.74 -6.39
N SER A 27 4.20 -15.73 -6.56
CA SER A 27 4.50 -17.12 -6.23
C SER A 27 5.55 -17.74 -7.16
N ALA A 28 5.71 -17.22 -8.37
CA ALA A 28 6.77 -17.64 -9.30
C ALA A 28 8.13 -17.02 -8.91
N MET A 29 8.14 -15.77 -8.46
CA MET A 29 9.34 -15.09 -7.95
C MET A 29 9.87 -15.78 -6.67
N LEU A 30 8.96 -16.13 -5.76
CA LEU A 30 9.28 -16.78 -4.49
C LEU A 30 9.71 -18.24 -4.65
N ARG A 31 9.17 -18.98 -5.66
CA ARG A 31 9.62 -20.36 -5.96
C ARG A 31 11.04 -20.43 -6.50
N ARG A 32 11.57 -19.37 -7.15
CA ARG A 32 12.97 -19.30 -7.57
C ARG A 32 13.93 -19.06 -6.39
N ALA A 33 13.45 -18.45 -5.31
CA ALA A 33 14.23 -18.13 -4.11
C ALA A 33 14.49 -19.34 -3.17
N GLY A 34 14.05 -20.55 -3.53
CA GLY A 34 14.27 -21.76 -2.73
C GLY A 34 13.06 -22.16 -1.86
N ARG A 35 12.95 -23.46 -1.58
CA ARG A 35 11.79 -24.10 -0.90
C ARG A 35 11.61 -23.73 0.58
N ASP A 36 12.44 -22.85 1.12
CA ASP A 36 12.42 -22.43 2.54
C ASP A 36 11.70 -21.10 2.76
N ALA A 37 10.94 -20.63 1.77
CA ALA A 37 10.18 -19.39 1.88
C ALA A 37 8.94 -19.60 2.74
N ILE A 38 9.08 -19.33 4.02
CA ILE A 38 7.98 -19.03 4.93
C ILE A 38 7.22 -17.84 4.36
N THR A 39 5.95 -18.00 4.22
CA THR A 39 4.87 -17.10 3.74
C THR A 39 5.29 -15.63 3.63
N CYS A 40 5.70 -15.19 2.44
CA CYS A 40 5.89 -13.77 2.13
C CYS A 40 4.52 -13.12 1.94
N ALA A 41 4.01 -12.47 2.96
CA ALA A 41 2.88 -11.55 2.84
C ALA A 41 3.44 -10.19 2.38
N LEU A 42 3.10 -9.77 1.16
CA LEU A 42 3.48 -8.47 0.63
C LEU A 42 2.87 -7.35 1.47
N ALA A 43 3.68 -6.69 2.26
CA ALA A 43 3.29 -5.53 3.06
C ALA A 43 3.06 -4.24 2.23
N ALA A 44 2.67 -4.36 0.96
CA ALA A 44 2.03 -3.27 0.24
C ALA A 44 0.61 -2.99 0.77
N SER A 45 0.09 -3.82 1.70
CA SER A 45 -1.28 -3.81 2.21
C SER A 45 -1.42 -3.42 3.68
N LEU A 46 -0.45 -2.80 4.31
CA LEU A 46 -0.62 -2.37 5.71
C LEU A 46 -1.54 -1.15 5.89
N ALA A 47 -2.30 -0.77 4.88
CA ALA A 47 -3.35 0.24 5.03
C ALA A 47 -4.78 -0.30 4.89
N THR A 48 -5.03 -1.53 4.40
CA THR A 48 -6.41 -2.03 4.25
C THR A 48 -6.49 -3.55 4.16
N GLY A 49 -7.13 -4.14 5.11
CA GLY A 49 -7.99 -5.31 5.19
C GLY A 49 -7.67 -6.61 4.46
N GLY A 50 -7.58 -7.70 5.23
CA GLY A 50 -8.07 -9.00 4.82
C GLY A 50 -7.05 -10.05 4.36
N LEU A 51 -6.31 -10.67 5.29
CA LEU A 51 -5.64 -11.97 5.06
C LEU A 51 -6.51 -13.10 5.62
N ARG A 52 -7.19 -13.86 4.75
CA ARG A 52 -7.66 -15.20 5.10
C ARG A 52 -6.44 -16.12 5.22
N ALA A 53 -6.24 -16.68 6.41
CA ALA A 53 -5.27 -17.73 6.67
C ALA A 53 -5.61 -18.95 5.80
N VAL A 54 -4.70 -19.31 4.89
CA VAL A 54 -4.69 -20.61 4.23
C VAL A 54 -3.88 -21.54 5.12
N HIS A 55 -4.54 -22.44 5.83
CA HIS A 55 -3.90 -23.56 6.49
C HIS A 55 -3.33 -24.48 5.39
N ALA A 56 -2.01 -24.59 5.33
CA ALA A 56 -1.37 -25.64 4.56
C ALA A 56 -1.13 -26.83 5.51
N ASP A 57 -1.76 -27.98 5.20
CA ASP A 57 -1.50 -29.25 5.83
C ASP A 57 -0.01 -29.62 5.69
N VAL A 58 0.67 -29.73 6.82
CA VAL A 58 2.01 -30.29 6.90
C VAL A 58 1.88 -31.81 6.98
N GLY A 59 2.08 -32.46 5.83
CA GLY A 59 2.25 -33.91 5.76
C GLY A 59 3.58 -34.31 6.42
N VAL A 60 3.48 -35.07 7.48
CA VAL A 60 4.60 -35.75 8.16
C VAL A 60 5.24 -36.75 7.20
N LEU A 61 6.50 -36.56 6.83
CA LEU A 61 7.34 -37.59 6.24
C LEU A 61 8.37 -38.03 7.28
N SER A 62 8.25 -39.33 7.57
CA SER A 62 9.07 -40.07 8.52
C SER A 62 10.56 -40.16 8.17
N GLU A 63 11.33 -40.21 9.23
CA GLU A 63 12.76 -40.44 9.37
C GLU A 63 13.33 -41.54 8.44
N GLN A 64 14.44 -41.22 7.76
CA GLN A 64 15.54 -42.18 7.60
C GLN A 64 16.88 -41.45 7.70
N GLY A 65 17.74 -41.96 8.59
CA GLY A 65 18.91 -41.34 9.12
C GLY A 65 20.03 -41.07 8.12
N VAL A 66 20.62 -39.90 8.28
CA VAL A 66 21.99 -39.59 7.87
C VAL A 66 22.71 -38.96 9.07
N GLY A 67 23.91 -39.47 9.33
CA GLY A 67 24.68 -39.25 10.54
C GLY A 67 24.81 -37.81 11.00
N VAL A 68 24.54 -37.60 12.28
CA VAL A 68 24.69 -36.35 13.00
C VAL A 68 26.19 -36.05 13.14
N ALA A 69 26.74 -35.21 12.23
CA ALA A 69 27.96 -34.51 12.55
C ALA A 69 27.60 -33.52 13.67
N ALA A 70 28.31 -33.63 14.82
CA ALA A 70 28.08 -32.84 16.00
C ALA A 70 27.94 -31.36 15.65
N ALA A 71 26.73 -30.82 15.76
CA ALA A 71 26.47 -29.39 15.68
C ALA A 71 27.23 -28.73 16.85
N ARG A 72 28.28 -27.98 16.51
CA ARG A 72 28.90 -27.06 17.46
C ARG A 72 27.78 -26.17 17.97
N ALA A 73 27.60 -26.16 19.29
CA ALA A 73 26.66 -25.28 19.95
C ALA A 73 26.96 -23.83 19.50
N VAL A 74 26.05 -23.25 18.70
CA VAL A 74 26.13 -21.85 18.29
C VAL A 74 25.78 -21.04 19.52
N SER A 75 26.78 -20.34 20.08
CA SER A 75 26.61 -19.49 21.25
C SER A 75 26.00 -18.14 20.86
N GLY A 76 24.83 -18.13 20.27
CA GLY A 76 24.11 -16.92 19.84
C GLY A 76 22.60 -17.11 19.99
N SER A 77 21.83 -16.03 20.01
CA SER A 77 20.38 -16.14 19.99
C SER A 77 19.89 -16.59 18.60
N PRO A 78 19.06 -17.66 18.52
CA PRO A 78 18.52 -18.12 17.26
C PRO A 78 17.80 -17.02 16.46
N VAL A 79 17.04 -16.14 17.12
CA VAL A 79 16.29 -15.03 16.51
C VAL A 79 17.22 -13.99 15.88
N ALA A 80 18.32 -13.63 16.56
CA ALA A 80 19.27 -12.66 16.01
C ALA A 80 19.98 -13.21 14.75
N GLU A 81 20.32 -14.51 14.74
CA GLU A 81 20.90 -15.18 13.57
C GLU A 81 19.88 -15.28 12.43
N GLU A 82 18.60 -15.50 12.74
CA GLU A 82 17.50 -15.54 11.76
C GLU A 82 17.31 -14.15 11.11
N VAL A 83 17.26 -13.07 11.89
CA VAL A 83 17.19 -11.70 11.38
C VAL A 83 18.39 -11.38 10.50
N TRP A 84 19.61 -11.74 10.96
CA TRP A 84 20.81 -11.56 10.17
C TRP A 84 20.74 -12.29 8.82
N ALA A 85 20.30 -13.55 8.82
CA ALA A 85 20.20 -14.37 7.60
C ALA A 85 19.17 -13.82 6.61
N LEU A 86 18.07 -13.26 7.09
CA LEU A 86 17.06 -12.61 6.25
C LEU A 86 17.64 -11.34 5.61
N LEU A 87 18.29 -10.48 6.40
CA LEU A 87 18.94 -9.27 5.89
C LEU A 87 20.02 -9.60 4.85
N ASP A 88 20.89 -10.59 5.13
CA ASP A 88 21.91 -11.04 4.18
C ASP A 88 21.31 -11.54 2.87
N LYS A 89 20.14 -12.17 2.91
CA LYS A 89 19.51 -12.77 1.73
C LYS A 89 18.66 -11.78 0.94
N TYR A 90 17.89 -10.91 1.61
CA TYR A 90 16.80 -10.19 0.97
C TYR A 90 16.90 -8.68 1.02
N PHE A 91 17.71 -8.09 1.92
CA PHE A 91 17.80 -6.63 2.02
C PHE A 91 18.26 -6.02 0.70
N LEU A 92 17.51 -5.05 0.18
CA LEU A 92 17.70 -4.50 -1.15
C LEU A 92 19.05 -3.83 -1.34
N ASP A 93 19.47 -2.99 -0.39
CA ASP A 93 20.76 -2.30 -0.45
C ASP A 93 21.90 -3.24 -0.02
N ARG A 94 22.60 -3.80 -1.01
CA ARG A 94 23.71 -4.72 -0.79
C ARG A 94 24.98 -4.04 -0.23
N THR A 95 24.99 -2.71 -0.11
CA THR A 95 26.04 -2.00 0.63
C THR A 95 25.78 -1.98 2.12
N PHE A 96 24.56 -2.35 2.55
CA PHE A 96 24.12 -2.34 3.94
C PHE A 96 24.38 -1.02 4.65
N ASN A 97 24.35 0.09 3.89
CA ASN A 97 24.72 1.43 4.37
C ASN A 97 26.10 1.45 5.06
N GLY A 98 27.06 0.68 4.52
CA GLY A 98 28.42 0.56 5.07
C GLY A 98 28.54 -0.33 6.31
N VAL A 99 27.49 -0.99 6.76
CA VAL A 99 27.55 -1.98 7.85
C VAL A 99 28.21 -3.27 7.35
N ASP A 100 29.30 -3.69 7.99
CA ASP A 100 29.89 -5.01 7.76
C ASP A 100 29.02 -6.09 8.39
N LEU A 101 28.12 -6.64 7.57
CA LEU A 101 27.15 -7.63 8.02
C LEU A 101 27.82 -8.94 8.48
N ALA A 102 28.98 -9.31 7.92
CA ALA A 102 29.74 -10.47 8.34
C ALA A 102 30.38 -10.27 9.71
N ALA A 103 30.97 -9.09 9.97
CA ALA A 103 31.49 -8.74 11.29
C ALA A 103 30.35 -8.71 12.35
N GLU A 104 29.19 -8.21 11.99
CA GLU A 104 28.01 -8.23 12.88
C GLU A 104 27.58 -9.65 13.25
N ARG A 105 27.59 -10.57 12.30
CA ARG A 105 27.31 -11.99 12.57
C ARG A 105 28.27 -12.57 13.59
N LEU A 106 29.59 -12.33 13.39
CA LEU A 106 30.61 -12.79 14.32
C LEU A 106 30.41 -12.19 15.71
N ARG A 107 30.05 -10.91 15.79
CA ARG A 107 29.75 -10.24 17.06
C ARG A 107 28.57 -10.91 17.76
N LEU A 108 27.47 -11.14 17.06
CA LEU A 108 26.28 -11.81 17.61
C LEU A 108 26.57 -13.24 18.10
N GLN A 109 27.40 -13.98 17.36
CA GLN A 109 27.80 -15.35 17.73
C GLN A 109 28.73 -15.39 18.93
N GLN A 110 29.53 -14.35 19.18
CA GLN A 110 30.46 -14.26 20.34
C GLN A 110 29.79 -13.71 21.60
N MET A 111 28.59 -13.15 21.47
CA MET A 111 27.84 -12.69 22.65
C MET A 111 27.41 -13.88 23.53
N ALA A 112 27.37 -13.64 24.84
CA ALA A 112 26.75 -14.59 25.75
C ALA A 112 25.27 -14.84 25.32
N PRO A 113 24.71 -16.02 25.65
CA PRO A 113 23.31 -16.28 25.32
C PRO A 113 22.41 -15.14 25.82
N LEU A 114 21.70 -14.52 24.89
CA LEU A 114 20.79 -13.41 25.18
C LEU A 114 19.40 -13.95 25.52
N SER A 115 18.68 -13.24 26.37
CA SER A 115 17.25 -13.43 26.46
C SER A 115 16.59 -13.08 25.09
N GLU A 116 15.43 -13.67 24.80
CA GLU A 116 14.69 -13.37 23.56
C GLU A 116 14.48 -11.87 23.36
N THR A 117 14.12 -11.15 24.42
CA THR A 117 13.94 -9.69 24.38
C THR A 117 15.24 -8.96 24.01
N ALA A 118 16.37 -9.34 24.65
CA ALA A 118 17.65 -8.71 24.35
C ALA A 118 18.13 -9.03 22.93
N ALA A 119 17.83 -10.20 22.41
CA ALA A 119 18.14 -10.59 21.03
C ALA A 119 17.35 -9.77 20.01
N LEU A 120 16.07 -9.51 20.28
CA LEU A 120 15.25 -8.62 19.45
C LEU A 120 15.75 -7.17 19.50
N ASP A 121 16.13 -6.66 20.67
CA ASP A 121 16.68 -5.31 20.82
C ASP A 121 18.00 -5.16 20.05
N GLU A 122 18.90 -6.16 20.08
CA GLU A 122 20.11 -6.17 19.26
C GLU A 122 19.81 -6.23 17.76
N SER A 123 18.83 -7.06 17.36
CA SER A 123 18.38 -7.15 15.98
C SER A 123 17.78 -5.83 15.48
N GLU A 124 16.98 -5.16 16.32
CA GLU A 124 16.42 -3.84 16.03
C GLU A 124 17.54 -2.79 15.87
N ALA A 125 18.56 -2.83 16.74
CA ALA A 125 19.72 -1.95 16.65
C ALA A 125 20.52 -2.18 15.36
N LEU A 126 20.68 -3.43 14.91
CA LEU A 126 21.30 -3.77 13.64
C LEU A 126 20.50 -3.18 12.46
N VAL A 127 19.19 -3.45 12.42
CA VAL A 127 18.30 -2.97 11.33
C VAL A 127 18.31 -1.43 11.25
N ARG A 128 18.30 -0.73 12.38
CA ARG A 128 18.39 0.75 12.39
C ARG A 128 19.69 1.28 11.78
N ARG A 129 20.82 0.58 11.94
CA ARG A 129 22.11 0.99 11.35
C ARG A 129 22.13 0.86 9.83
N LEU A 130 21.26 0.02 9.25
CA LEU A 130 21.10 -0.06 7.79
C LEU A 130 20.54 1.24 7.18
N GLY A 131 20.02 2.17 7.99
CA GLY A 131 19.57 3.49 7.54
C GLY A 131 18.26 3.48 6.74
N ASP A 132 17.65 2.32 6.54
CA ASP A 132 16.36 2.22 5.85
C ASP A 132 15.21 2.47 6.84
N ARG A 133 14.53 3.60 6.66
CA ARG A 133 13.39 4.01 7.49
C ARG A 133 12.16 3.10 7.40
N PHE A 134 12.14 2.17 6.45
CA PHE A 134 11.03 1.24 6.23
C PHE A 134 11.27 -0.13 6.83
N SER A 135 12.54 -0.47 7.12
CA SER A 135 12.93 -1.74 7.73
C SER A 135 12.90 -1.64 9.26
N ARG A 136 12.36 -2.68 9.92
CA ARG A 136 12.24 -2.76 11.37
C ARG A 136 11.97 -4.17 11.86
N VAL A 137 12.31 -4.44 13.11
CA VAL A 137 11.94 -5.66 13.84
C VAL A 137 10.66 -5.40 14.64
N LEU A 138 9.73 -6.32 14.59
CA LEU A 138 8.50 -6.31 15.40
C LEU A 138 8.60 -7.39 16.47
N LYS A 139 8.30 -7.02 17.71
CA LYS A 139 8.20 -7.98 18.84
C LYS A 139 6.95 -8.85 18.69
N PRO A 140 6.88 -10.05 19.29
CA PRO A 140 5.74 -10.97 19.17
C PRO A 140 4.37 -10.32 19.44
N ALA A 141 4.29 -9.46 20.46
CA ALA A 141 3.08 -8.72 20.77
C ALA A 141 2.65 -7.73 19.66
N GLN A 142 3.60 -7.20 18.90
CA GLN A 142 3.36 -6.32 17.76
C GLN A 142 2.95 -7.14 16.52
N THR A 143 3.64 -8.26 16.29
CA THR A 143 3.34 -9.19 15.18
C THR A 143 1.95 -9.81 15.33
N ALA A 144 1.58 -10.23 16.55
CA ALA A 144 0.24 -10.76 16.82
C ALA A 144 -0.88 -9.74 16.50
N LYS A 145 -0.58 -8.46 16.59
CA LYS A 145 -1.50 -7.39 16.18
C LYS A 145 -1.58 -7.26 14.66
N LEU A 146 -0.49 -7.48 13.90
CA LEU A 146 -0.54 -7.46 12.43
C LEU A 146 -1.57 -8.42 11.85
N GLY A 147 -1.72 -9.62 12.43
CA GLY A 147 -2.72 -10.61 11.99
C GLY A 147 -4.18 -10.26 12.36
N LYS A 148 -4.39 -9.29 13.24
CA LYS A 148 -5.71 -8.80 13.67
C LYS A 148 -6.17 -7.54 12.92
N TYR A 149 -5.38 -7.04 11.97
CA TYR A 149 -5.71 -5.82 11.20
C TYR A 149 -6.79 -6.05 10.12
N ASP A 150 -7.94 -6.49 10.54
CA ASP A 150 -9.20 -6.02 10.00
C ASP A 150 -9.52 -4.71 10.74
N VAL A 151 -9.05 -3.67 10.15
CA VAL A 151 -9.28 -2.22 10.32
C VAL A 151 -10.20 -1.84 11.49
N THR A 152 -9.70 -1.89 12.72
CA THR A 152 -10.26 -1.12 13.82
C THR A 152 -9.46 0.16 13.97
N GLY A 153 -10.00 1.30 13.57
CA GLY A 153 -9.32 2.59 13.64
C GLY A 153 -10.27 3.71 14.06
N VAL A 154 -9.70 4.87 14.34
CA VAL A 154 -10.47 6.08 14.65
C VAL A 154 -10.72 6.96 13.41
N GLY A 155 -10.24 6.54 12.23
CA GLY A 155 -10.48 7.20 10.95
C GLY A 155 -9.57 8.40 10.65
N ILE A 156 -8.34 8.41 11.18
CA ILE A 156 -7.31 9.42 10.86
C ILE A 156 -6.13 8.78 10.12
N ASN A 157 -5.52 9.58 9.26
CA ASN A 157 -4.22 9.29 8.65
C ASN A 157 -3.17 10.18 9.32
N LEU A 158 -2.05 9.62 9.78
CA LEU A 158 -0.98 10.34 10.45
C LEU A 158 0.27 10.38 9.57
N VAL A 159 0.87 11.56 9.49
CA VAL A 159 2.13 11.80 8.77
C VAL A 159 3.08 12.58 9.67
N ILE A 160 4.39 12.44 9.40
CA ILE A 160 5.41 13.24 10.07
C ILE A 160 5.75 14.41 9.14
N SER A 161 5.72 15.63 9.67
CA SER A 161 6.18 16.84 8.95
C SER A 161 7.70 16.91 8.89
N ASP A 162 8.24 17.80 8.05
CA ASP A 162 9.68 18.05 7.96
C ASP A 162 10.29 18.54 9.29
N SER A 163 9.48 19.14 10.16
CA SER A 163 9.85 19.55 11.52
C SER A 163 9.81 18.40 12.55
N GLY A 164 9.39 17.20 12.15
CA GLY A 164 9.23 16.04 13.04
C GLY A 164 7.92 16.03 13.84
N ALA A 165 6.99 16.95 13.56
CA ALA A 165 5.67 16.96 14.21
C ALA A 165 4.73 15.93 13.58
N MET A 166 3.93 15.25 14.41
CA MET A 166 2.91 14.30 13.97
C MET A 166 1.64 15.04 13.56
N LEU A 167 1.29 15.01 12.27
CA LEU A 167 0.15 15.73 11.73
C LEU A 167 -0.94 14.77 11.21
N VAL A 168 -2.18 15.25 11.22
CA VAL A 168 -3.29 14.64 10.50
C VAL A 168 -3.09 14.91 9.00
N GLY A 169 -2.62 13.91 8.26
CA GLY A 169 -2.15 14.03 6.88
C GLY A 169 -3.24 13.98 5.80
N ALA A 170 -4.48 13.72 6.19
CA ALA A 170 -5.65 13.74 5.30
C ALA A 170 -6.91 14.16 6.07
N VAL A 171 -7.94 14.57 5.36
CA VAL A 171 -9.27 14.78 5.96
C VAL A 171 -9.73 13.47 6.60
N PRO A 172 -10.18 13.46 7.87
CA PRO A 172 -10.68 12.27 8.51
C PRO A 172 -11.77 11.58 7.69
N ASN A 173 -11.85 10.27 7.80
CA ASN A 173 -12.85 9.50 7.07
C ASN A 173 -14.27 9.94 7.46
N GLY A 174 -15.13 10.17 6.47
CA GLY A 174 -16.53 10.55 6.71
C GLY A 174 -17.26 9.54 7.58
N GLY A 175 -17.96 10.02 8.61
CA GLY A 175 -18.63 9.20 9.61
C GLY A 175 -17.71 8.53 10.64
N SER A 176 -16.40 8.81 10.62
CA SER A 176 -15.46 8.25 11.60
C SER A 176 -15.54 8.97 12.97
N ALA A 177 -14.99 8.31 14.00
CA ALA A 177 -14.88 8.90 15.33
C ALA A 177 -14.08 10.20 15.32
N ALA A 178 -13.04 10.28 14.50
CA ALA A 178 -12.21 11.47 14.36
C ALA A 178 -12.97 12.65 13.73
N GLU A 179 -13.76 12.40 12.67
CA GLU A 179 -14.58 13.45 12.05
C GLU A 179 -15.61 13.98 13.05
N ARG A 180 -16.32 13.09 13.75
CA ARG A 180 -17.29 13.48 14.77
C ARG A 180 -16.67 14.29 15.92
N ALA A 181 -15.40 14.01 16.25
CA ALA A 181 -14.63 14.76 17.24
C ALA A 181 -14.08 16.10 16.72
N GLY A 182 -14.33 16.42 15.45
CA GLY A 182 -13.88 17.67 14.82
C GLY A 182 -12.38 17.74 14.57
N ILE A 183 -11.71 16.59 14.42
CA ILE A 183 -10.32 16.52 13.94
C ILE A 183 -10.31 16.90 12.46
N ALA A 184 -9.32 17.70 12.04
CA ALA A 184 -9.19 18.16 10.67
C ALA A 184 -7.79 17.91 10.10
N TYR A 185 -7.68 17.97 8.79
CA TYR A 185 -6.39 17.97 8.09
C TYR A 185 -5.48 19.07 8.63
N GLY A 186 -4.22 18.72 8.90
CA GLY A 186 -3.22 19.63 9.43
C GLY A 186 -3.26 19.83 10.95
N ASP A 187 -4.23 19.23 11.66
CA ASP A 187 -4.18 19.19 13.12
C ASP A 187 -2.93 18.39 13.57
N GLU A 188 -2.23 18.90 14.60
CA GLU A 188 -1.07 18.25 15.19
C GLU A 188 -1.52 17.35 16.34
N VAL A 189 -1.07 16.09 16.32
CA VAL A 189 -1.30 15.12 17.39
C VAL A 189 -0.09 15.16 18.32
N LEU A 190 -0.29 15.59 19.55
CA LEU A 190 0.78 15.75 20.56
C LEU A 190 0.96 14.49 21.40
N GLU A 191 -0.15 13.83 21.73
CA GLU A 191 -0.16 12.61 22.54
C GLU A 191 -1.17 11.59 22.01
N ILE A 192 -0.84 10.32 22.20
CA ILE A 192 -1.69 9.16 21.92
C ILE A 192 -1.68 8.26 23.13
N ASN A 193 -2.85 8.02 23.75
CA ASN A 193 -3.00 7.20 24.96
C ASN A 193 -1.99 7.56 26.07
N GLY A 194 -1.80 8.89 26.30
CA GLY A 194 -0.90 9.44 27.30
C GLY A 194 0.59 9.35 26.95
N LYS A 195 0.95 8.93 25.73
CA LYS A 195 2.33 8.91 25.24
C LYS A 195 2.55 10.05 24.26
N SER A 196 3.64 10.82 24.45
CA SER A 196 4.02 11.88 23.50
C SER A 196 4.35 11.29 22.13
N THR A 197 3.88 11.95 21.06
CA THR A 197 4.16 11.58 19.68
C THR A 197 5.55 12.01 19.19
N LYS A 198 6.28 12.79 19.99
CA LYS A 198 7.60 13.29 19.64
C LYS A 198 8.58 12.13 19.44
N GLY A 199 9.12 12.02 18.23
CA GLY A 199 10.02 10.92 17.84
C GLY A 199 9.33 9.60 17.49
N MET A 200 7.99 9.53 17.55
CA MET A 200 7.26 8.37 17.03
C MET A 200 7.27 8.36 15.50
N SER A 201 7.39 7.18 14.91
CA SER A 201 7.04 6.98 13.50
C SER A 201 5.51 7.02 13.31
N SER A 202 5.04 7.23 12.09
CA SER A 202 3.61 7.11 11.79
C SER A 202 3.05 5.73 12.12
N PHE A 203 3.89 4.69 12.07
CA PHE A 203 3.55 3.33 12.47
C PHE A 203 3.38 3.21 13.99
N ASP A 204 4.34 3.71 14.79
CA ASP A 204 4.22 3.68 16.25
C ASP A 204 2.98 4.43 16.72
N ALA A 205 2.66 5.55 16.08
CA ALA A 205 1.45 6.32 16.36
C ALA A 205 0.19 5.52 16.02
N LEU A 206 0.17 4.82 14.87
CA LEU A 206 -0.94 3.95 14.48
C LEU A 206 -1.09 2.79 15.47
N GLU A 207 0.01 2.16 15.85
CA GLU A 207 0.03 1.11 16.86
C GLU A 207 -0.49 1.62 18.21
N ALA A 208 -0.04 2.80 18.64
CA ALA A 208 -0.52 3.41 19.89
C ALA A 208 -2.03 3.70 19.84
N ILE A 209 -2.58 4.12 18.69
CA ILE A 209 -4.03 4.27 18.49
C ILE A 209 -4.74 2.91 18.57
N GLN A 210 -4.12 1.85 18.07
CA GLN A 210 -4.70 0.51 18.00
C GLN A 210 -4.40 -0.36 19.23
N SER A 211 -3.63 0.13 20.20
CA SER A 211 -3.32 -0.58 21.44
C SER A 211 -4.59 -0.88 22.25
N ASP A 212 -4.49 -1.77 23.26
CA ASP A 212 -5.62 -2.38 23.97
C ASP A 212 -6.77 -1.43 24.36
N GLY A 213 -8.00 -1.91 24.17
CA GLY A 213 -9.25 -1.22 24.53
C GLY A 213 -10.10 -0.81 23.35
N SER A 214 -11.33 -0.35 23.63
CA SER A 214 -12.33 0.10 22.64
C SER A 214 -12.19 1.59 22.28
N VAL A 215 -11.31 2.33 22.96
CA VAL A 215 -11.12 3.77 22.79
C VAL A 215 -9.66 4.12 22.57
N ALA A 216 -9.40 5.25 21.88
CA ALA A 216 -8.09 5.88 21.80
C ALA A 216 -8.20 7.32 22.35
N SER A 217 -7.29 7.69 23.25
CA SER A 217 -7.19 9.06 23.76
C SER A 217 -6.14 9.83 22.96
N LEU A 218 -6.49 11.00 22.44
CA LEU A 218 -5.59 11.87 21.70
C LEU A 218 -5.53 13.26 22.32
N VAL A 219 -4.36 13.88 22.34
CA VAL A 219 -4.23 15.32 22.56
C VAL A 219 -3.88 15.96 21.22
N VAL A 220 -4.76 16.84 20.74
CA VAL A 220 -4.68 17.42 19.39
C VAL A 220 -4.64 18.94 19.47
N ARG A 221 -3.74 19.56 18.73
CA ARG A 221 -3.61 21.01 18.57
C ARG A 221 -3.91 21.40 17.13
N ARG A 222 -4.65 22.48 16.94
CA ARG A 222 -4.89 23.08 15.61
C ARG A 222 -3.97 24.28 15.41
N PRO A 223 -2.85 24.15 14.68
CA PRO A 223 -1.89 25.25 14.56
C PRO A 223 -2.49 26.51 13.94
N SER A 224 -3.42 26.36 12.99
CA SER A 224 -4.06 27.47 12.27
C SER A 224 -5.01 28.33 13.13
N SER A 225 -5.46 27.84 14.29
CA SER A 225 -6.44 28.51 15.12
C SER A 225 -5.83 29.23 16.32
N GLY A 226 -4.56 28.95 16.67
CA GLY A 226 -3.94 29.41 17.90
C GLY A 226 -4.62 28.90 19.18
N ALA A 227 -5.53 27.93 19.07
CA ALA A 227 -6.26 27.38 20.20
C ALA A 227 -5.39 26.44 21.06
N GLU A 228 -5.71 26.36 22.34
CA GLU A 228 -5.10 25.41 23.25
C GLU A 228 -5.30 23.94 22.79
N PRO A 229 -4.37 23.03 23.10
CA PRO A 229 -4.53 21.61 22.82
C PRO A 229 -5.81 21.04 23.44
N ARG A 230 -6.50 20.16 22.70
CA ARG A 230 -7.73 19.50 23.14
C ARG A 230 -7.47 18.02 23.41
N ALA A 231 -7.90 17.53 24.56
CA ALA A 231 -7.94 16.10 24.84
C ALA A 231 -9.24 15.51 24.26
N LEU A 232 -9.12 14.46 23.45
CA LEU A 232 -10.21 13.79 22.76
C LEU A 232 -10.18 12.30 23.09
N THR A 233 -11.35 11.71 23.33
CA THR A 233 -11.51 10.25 23.47
C THR A 233 -12.31 9.77 22.28
N LEU A 234 -11.70 8.94 21.46
CA LEU A 234 -12.26 8.44 20.21
C LEU A 234 -12.65 6.97 20.35
N GLN A 235 -13.90 6.64 20.06
CA GLN A 235 -14.35 5.25 19.99
C GLN A 235 -13.70 4.58 18.77
N ARG A 236 -13.11 3.40 18.97
CA ARG A 236 -12.65 2.58 17.84
C ARG A 236 -13.83 1.89 17.19
N GLU A 237 -13.90 1.95 15.88
CA GLU A 237 -14.97 1.36 15.10
C GLU A 237 -14.38 0.36 14.11
N PHE A 238 -15.10 -0.74 13.89
CA PHE A 238 -14.81 -1.62 12.77
C PHE A 238 -15.18 -0.86 11.49
N THR A 239 -14.19 -0.48 10.72
CA THR A 239 -14.45 0.12 9.42
C THR A 239 -14.62 -1.00 8.41
N THR A 240 -15.85 -1.23 7.97
CA THR A 240 -16.05 -2.01 6.72
C THR A 240 -15.21 -1.39 5.63
N THR A 241 -14.54 -2.19 4.80
CA THR A 241 -13.69 -1.71 3.70
C THR A 241 -14.45 -0.65 2.91
N LYS A 242 -14.08 0.62 3.06
CA LYS A 242 -14.76 1.75 2.45
C LYS A 242 -14.59 1.66 0.93
N ASN A 243 -15.66 2.01 0.19
CA ASN A 243 -15.53 2.16 -1.25
C ASN A 243 -14.47 3.25 -1.56
N PRO A 244 -13.33 2.90 -2.18
CA PRO A 244 -12.25 3.87 -2.42
C PRO A 244 -12.51 4.76 -3.63
N VAL A 245 -13.64 4.56 -4.32
CA VAL A 245 -13.97 5.22 -5.57
C VAL A 245 -15.20 6.09 -5.42
N SER A 246 -15.11 7.33 -5.86
CA SER A 246 -16.26 8.18 -6.14
C SER A 246 -16.17 8.69 -7.57
N TYR A 247 -17.31 8.91 -8.23
CA TYR A 247 -17.33 9.37 -9.62
C TYR A 247 -18.53 10.28 -9.89
N ARG A 248 -18.39 11.13 -10.91
CA ARG A 248 -19.45 11.99 -11.43
C ARG A 248 -19.22 12.34 -12.89
N LEU A 249 -20.29 12.70 -13.57
CA LEU A 249 -20.25 13.25 -14.92
C LEU A 249 -20.39 14.76 -14.84
N VAL A 250 -19.48 15.49 -15.48
CA VAL A 250 -19.51 16.96 -15.55
C VAL A 250 -19.66 17.36 -17.02
N GLU A 251 -20.69 18.14 -17.33
CA GLU A 251 -20.91 18.67 -18.66
C GLU A 251 -20.20 20.03 -18.80
N ARG A 252 -19.47 20.20 -19.88
CA ARG A 252 -18.82 21.44 -20.28
C ARG A 252 -19.79 22.35 -21.01
N ASP A 253 -19.44 23.63 -21.11
CA ASP A 253 -20.26 24.61 -21.79
C ASP A 253 -20.47 24.34 -23.29
N ASN A 254 -19.58 23.55 -23.91
CA ASN A 254 -19.69 23.07 -25.29
C ASN A 254 -20.47 21.74 -25.45
N GLY A 255 -21.12 21.27 -24.35
CA GLY A 255 -21.86 20.01 -24.33
C GLY A 255 -21.03 18.73 -24.20
N ALA A 256 -19.69 18.82 -24.19
CA ALA A 256 -18.84 17.64 -23.99
C ALA A 256 -18.93 17.16 -22.52
N LYS A 257 -19.02 15.86 -22.34
CA LYS A 257 -19.17 15.25 -21.01
C LYS A 257 -17.84 14.66 -20.53
N VAL A 258 -17.38 15.10 -19.38
CA VAL A 258 -16.18 14.61 -18.70
C VAL A 258 -16.58 13.67 -17.57
N GLY A 259 -16.14 12.43 -17.65
CA GLY A 259 -16.23 11.48 -16.54
C GLY A 259 -15.09 11.75 -15.55
N TYR A 260 -15.43 12.18 -14.34
CA TYR A 260 -14.47 12.33 -13.24
C TYR A 260 -14.57 11.13 -12.33
N LEU A 261 -13.41 10.54 -12.00
CA LEU A 261 -13.26 9.39 -11.13
C LEU A 261 -12.16 9.68 -10.12
N LYS A 262 -12.50 9.71 -8.83
CA LYS A 262 -11.56 9.83 -7.71
C LYS A 262 -11.25 8.46 -7.17
N LEU A 263 -9.97 8.10 -7.12
CA LEU A 263 -9.47 6.91 -6.44
C LEU A 263 -8.66 7.36 -5.23
N SER A 264 -9.18 7.14 -4.02
CA SER A 264 -8.61 7.66 -2.78
C SER A 264 -7.51 6.75 -2.19
N GLU A 265 -7.60 5.44 -2.44
CA GLU A 265 -6.65 4.43 -1.97
C GLU A 265 -6.74 3.15 -2.82
N PHE A 266 -5.78 2.23 -2.65
CA PHE A 266 -5.85 0.90 -3.24
C PHE A 266 -6.16 -0.14 -2.17
N ASN A 267 -7.35 -0.70 -2.19
CA ASN A 267 -7.79 -1.81 -1.36
C ASN A 267 -8.36 -2.96 -2.21
N ALA A 268 -8.83 -4.03 -1.60
CA ALA A 268 -9.33 -5.21 -2.31
C ALA A 268 -10.53 -4.92 -3.26
N GLN A 269 -11.27 -3.82 -3.04
CA GLN A 269 -12.42 -3.44 -3.86
C GLN A 269 -12.05 -2.50 -5.01
N SER A 270 -10.85 -1.89 -5.00
CA SER A 270 -10.50 -0.77 -5.89
C SER A 270 -10.73 -1.07 -7.36
N LYS A 271 -10.26 -2.23 -7.85
CA LYS A 271 -10.45 -2.64 -9.25
C LYS A 271 -11.93 -2.77 -9.61
N ALA A 272 -12.71 -3.48 -8.79
CA ALA A 272 -14.14 -3.71 -9.06
C ALA A 272 -14.91 -2.38 -9.07
N ARG A 273 -14.60 -1.48 -8.14
CA ARG A 273 -15.26 -0.17 -8.05
C ARG A 273 -14.87 0.79 -9.16
N VAL A 274 -13.60 0.74 -9.62
CA VAL A 274 -13.17 1.50 -10.80
C VAL A 274 -13.89 0.99 -12.06
N LEU A 275 -13.97 -0.34 -12.23
CA LEU A 275 -14.70 -0.95 -13.37
C LEU A 275 -16.17 -0.51 -13.38
N GLU A 276 -16.86 -0.60 -12.25
CA GLU A 276 -18.25 -0.15 -12.09
C GLU A 276 -18.40 1.35 -12.47
N ALA A 277 -17.51 2.21 -11.95
CA ALA A 277 -17.54 3.63 -12.24
C ALA A 277 -17.32 3.92 -13.73
N LEU A 278 -16.38 3.25 -14.39
CA LEU A 278 -16.12 3.39 -15.82
C LEU A 278 -17.34 2.97 -16.66
N GLN A 279 -17.98 1.85 -16.31
CA GLN A 279 -19.20 1.40 -16.98
C GLN A 279 -20.34 2.42 -16.87
N GLN A 280 -20.54 2.98 -15.66
CA GLN A 280 -21.55 4.02 -15.42
C GLN A 280 -21.23 5.32 -16.16
N LEU A 281 -19.99 5.77 -16.19
CA LEU A 281 -19.59 6.96 -16.91
C LEU A 281 -19.74 6.77 -18.44
N ASN A 282 -19.35 5.60 -18.96
CA ASN A 282 -19.50 5.26 -20.36
C ASN A 282 -20.98 5.23 -20.80
N SER A 283 -21.86 4.57 -20.02
CA SER A 283 -23.29 4.50 -20.32
C SER A 283 -23.98 5.86 -20.31
N ARG A 284 -23.44 6.84 -19.57
CA ARG A 284 -23.92 8.22 -19.50
C ARG A 284 -23.29 9.15 -20.54
N GLY A 285 -22.43 8.61 -21.42
CA GLY A 285 -21.84 9.30 -22.56
C GLY A 285 -20.61 10.16 -22.23
N ALA A 286 -19.78 9.75 -21.26
CA ALA A 286 -18.50 10.40 -21.00
C ALA A 286 -17.62 10.33 -22.25
N SER A 287 -17.24 11.47 -22.81
CA SER A 287 -16.38 11.58 -24.01
C SER A 287 -14.89 11.70 -23.67
N SER A 288 -14.57 11.99 -22.42
CA SER A 288 -13.21 12.04 -21.87
C SER A 288 -13.24 11.74 -20.37
N LEU A 289 -12.09 11.37 -19.80
CA LEU A 289 -11.99 10.91 -18.42
C LEU A 289 -10.89 11.66 -17.65
N VAL A 290 -11.14 11.87 -16.36
CA VAL A 290 -10.15 12.28 -15.37
C VAL A 290 -10.09 11.19 -14.30
N LEU A 291 -8.91 10.62 -14.08
CA LEU A 291 -8.60 9.77 -12.92
C LEU A 291 -7.82 10.61 -11.91
N ASP A 292 -8.49 11.02 -10.84
CA ASP A 292 -7.88 11.82 -9.77
C ASP A 292 -7.32 10.93 -8.67
N MET A 293 -6.00 10.88 -8.57
CA MET A 293 -5.24 10.19 -7.52
C MET A 293 -4.51 11.16 -6.58
N ARG A 294 -4.84 12.44 -6.58
CA ARG A 294 -4.27 13.41 -5.62
C ARG A 294 -4.58 12.97 -4.19
N GLY A 295 -3.57 12.93 -3.33
CA GLY A 295 -3.70 12.47 -1.94
C GLY A 295 -3.85 10.95 -1.77
N ASN A 296 -3.76 10.17 -2.83
CA ASN A 296 -3.75 8.70 -2.75
C ASN A 296 -2.36 8.21 -2.37
N SER A 297 -2.18 7.71 -1.15
CA SER A 297 -0.90 7.21 -0.63
C SER A 297 -0.54 5.80 -1.09
N GLY A 298 -1.34 5.19 -1.97
CA GLY A 298 -1.11 3.84 -2.47
C GLY A 298 -2.02 2.79 -1.82
N GLY A 299 -1.48 1.63 -1.53
CA GLY A 299 -2.17 0.48 -0.97
C GLY A 299 -1.84 -0.81 -1.72
N VAL A 300 -2.83 -1.66 -1.99
CA VAL A 300 -2.65 -2.98 -2.63
C VAL A 300 -2.14 -2.86 -4.06
N LEU A 301 -0.93 -3.34 -4.33
CA LEU A 301 -0.29 -3.26 -5.65
C LEU A 301 -1.09 -3.99 -6.75
N ASP A 302 -1.67 -5.16 -6.44
CA ASP A 302 -2.51 -5.91 -7.39
C ASP A 302 -3.71 -5.08 -7.86
N GLY A 303 -4.21 -4.17 -7.02
CA GLY A 303 -5.24 -3.20 -7.41
C GLY A 303 -4.77 -2.27 -8.53
N ALA A 304 -3.55 -1.72 -8.41
CA ALA A 304 -2.97 -0.85 -9.44
C ALA A 304 -2.70 -1.62 -10.74
N ILE A 305 -2.16 -2.84 -10.66
CA ILE A 305 -1.91 -3.72 -11.80
C ILE A 305 -3.22 -4.04 -12.53
N GLY A 306 -4.27 -4.41 -11.78
CA GLY A 306 -5.57 -4.72 -12.36
C GLY A 306 -6.26 -3.50 -12.98
N ILE A 307 -6.18 -2.33 -12.33
CA ILE A 307 -6.76 -1.08 -12.84
C ILE A 307 -6.06 -0.63 -14.13
N ALA A 308 -4.72 -0.77 -14.23
CA ALA A 308 -4.00 -0.45 -15.46
C ALA A 308 -4.56 -1.22 -16.67
N GLY A 309 -4.94 -2.49 -16.50
CA GLY A 309 -5.56 -3.32 -17.52
C GLY A 309 -6.98 -2.92 -17.92
N LEU A 310 -7.67 -2.10 -17.11
CA LEU A 310 -8.99 -1.55 -17.51
C LEU A 310 -8.86 -0.42 -18.53
N PHE A 311 -7.68 0.18 -18.67
CA PHE A 311 -7.42 1.29 -19.59
C PHE A 311 -6.57 0.91 -20.80
N SER A 312 -5.86 -0.20 -20.76
CA SER A 312 -4.95 -0.66 -21.83
C SER A 312 -4.92 -2.17 -21.90
N GLU A 313 -4.70 -2.75 -23.08
CA GLU A 313 -4.57 -4.19 -23.24
C GLU A 313 -3.19 -4.65 -22.76
N LYS A 314 -3.16 -5.53 -21.74
CA LYS A 314 -1.95 -6.15 -21.18
C LYS A 314 -0.76 -5.19 -21.02
N PRO A 315 -0.95 -4.01 -20.43
CA PRO A 315 0.14 -3.04 -20.31
C PRO A 315 1.26 -3.60 -19.43
N LEU A 316 2.52 -3.24 -19.77
CA LEU A 316 3.62 -3.32 -18.82
C LEU A 316 3.34 -2.30 -17.71
N VAL A 317 3.22 -2.77 -16.47
CA VAL A 317 2.83 -1.88 -15.36
C VAL A 317 4.04 -1.32 -14.65
N LEU A 318 5.05 -2.16 -14.41
CA LEU A 318 6.29 -1.77 -13.74
C LEU A 318 7.38 -2.81 -13.98
N PHE A 319 8.60 -2.44 -13.65
CA PHE A 319 9.67 -3.38 -13.38
C PHE A 319 9.91 -3.48 -11.87
N VAL A 320 10.20 -4.70 -11.39
CA VAL A 320 10.64 -4.96 -10.01
C VAL A 320 12.10 -5.37 -10.07
N THR A 321 12.94 -4.77 -9.24
CA THR A 321 14.35 -5.15 -9.08
C THR A 321 14.55 -5.63 -7.65
N ASP A 322 15.01 -6.88 -7.49
CA ASP A 322 15.30 -7.50 -6.19
C ASP A 322 16.74 -7.22 -5.71
N ALA A 323 17.08 -7.72 -4.52
CA ALA A 323 18.42 -7.59 -3.93
C ALA A 323 19.54 -8.22 -4.77
N GLY A 324 19.21 -9.18 -5.62
CA GLY A 324 20.16 -9.80 -6.59
C GLY A 324 20.37 -8.97 -7.85
N GLY A 325 19.70 -7.83 -7.98
CA GLY A 325 19.75 -6.97 -9.17
C GLY A 325 18.93 -7.51 -10.35
N ALA A 326 18.18 -8.62 -10.14
CA ALA A 326 17.33 -9.19 -11.18
C ALA A 326 16.10 -8.31 -11.41
N ARG A 327 16.00 -7.76 -12.63
CA ARG A 327 14.90 -6.90 -13.04
C ARG A 327 13.83 -7.70 -13.77
N GLN A 328 12.60 -7.70 -13.27
CA GLN A 328 11.48 -8.47 -13.81
C GLN A 328 10.33 -7.56 -14.22
N PRO A 329 9.80 -7.70 -15.46
CA PRO A 329 8.63 -6.96 -15.90
C PRO A 329 7.35 -7.54 -15.30
N LEU A 330 6.45 -6.68 -14.84
CA LEU A 330 5.10 -7.03 -14.42
C LEU A 330 4.07 -6.43 -15.36
N TYR A 331 3.28 -7.31 -15.95
CA TYR A 331 2.19 -6.96 -16.86
C TYR A 331 0.83 -7.12 -16.17
N SER A 332 -0.13 -6.28 -16.55
CA SER A 332 -1.52 -6.58 -16.20
C SER A 332 -1.97 -7.86 -16.93
N ARG A 333 -2.71 -8.69 -16.21
CA ARG A 333 -3.30 -9.93 -16.77
C ARG A 333 -4.69 -9.70 -17.36
N GLU A 334 -5.23 -8.51 -17.18
CA GLU A 334 -6.56 -8.18 -17.71
C GLU A 334 -6.51 -8.10 -19.22
N SER A 335 -7.51 -8.68 -19.86
CA SER A 335 -7.71 -8.62 -21.29
C SER A 335 -8.89 -7.73 -21.61
N GLY A 336 -8.63 -6.61 -22.30
CA GLY A 336 -9.64 -5.71 -22.80
C GLY A 336 -9.79 -4.40 -22.04
N ALA A 337 -9.40 -3.31 -22.69
CA ALA A 337 -9.65 -1.98 -22.17
C ALA A 337 -11.16 -1.69 -22.12
N VAL A 338 -11.65 -1.28 -20.95
CA VAL A 338 -13.06 -0.90 -20.74
C VAL A 338 -13.29 0.57 -21.10
N ALA A 339 -12.22 1.37 -21.06
CA ALA A 339 -12.25 2.81 -21.33
C ALA A 339 -11.17 3.19 -22.34
N SER A 340 -11.58 3.67 -23.53
CA SER A 340 -10.68 4.11 -24.61
C SER A 340 -10.67 5.63 -24.81
N GLN A 341 -11.55 6.37 -24.13
CA GLN A 341 -11.65 7.83 -24.23
C GLN A 341 -10.34 8.50 -23.79
N PRO A 342 -10.05 9.73 -24.26
CA PRO A 342 -8.95 10.54 -23.75
C PRO A 342 -8.95 10.59 -22.22
N LEU A 343 -7.79 10.39 -21.60
CA LEU A 343 -7.63 10.29 -20.15
C LEU A 343 -6.55 11.24 -19.65
N GLN A 344 -6.85 11.95 -18.57
CA GLN A 344 -5.85 12.59 -17.71
C GLN A 344 -5.79 11.90 -16.36
N VAL A 345 -4.59 11.79 -15.81
CA VAL A 345 -4.34 11.34 -14.45
C VAL A 345 -3.89 12.54 -13.61
N TRP A 346 -4.63 12.86 -12.55
CA TRP A 346 -4.29 13.96 -11.67
C TRP A 346 -3.54 13.47 -10.44
N VAL A 347 -2.39 14.08 -10.18
CA VAL A 347 -1.46 13.70 -9.10
C VAL A 347 -0.99 14.90 -8.29
N ASN A 348 -0.46 14.65 -7.09
CA ASN A 348 0.22 15.65 -6.28
C ASN A 348 1.29 15.02 -5.38
N GLY A 349 2.00 15.79 -4.59
CA GLY A 349 3.07 15.34 -3.69
C GLY A 349 2.64 14.32 -2.61
N ARG A 350 1.33 14.03 -2.48
CA ARG A 350 0.79 12.98 -1.61
C ARG A 350 0.33 11.74 -2.38
N THR A 351 0.49 11.73 -3.70
CA THR A 351 0.32 10.53 -4.53
C THR A 351 1.56 9.65 -4.35
N ALA A 352 1.41 8.43 -3.84
CA ALA A 352 2.56 7.59 -3.46
C ALA A 352 2.37 6.10 -3.78
N SER A 353 3.48 5.34 -3.89
CA SER A 353 3.49 3.87 -3.96
C SER A 353 2.65 3.33 -5.14
N SER A 354 1.66 2.46 -4.91
CA SER A 354 0.79 1.89 -5.95
C SER A 354 0.09 2.94 -6.82
N ALA A 355 -0.14 4.16 -6.29
CA ALA A 355 -0.69 5.26 -7.07
C ALA A 355 0.35 5.82 -8.06
N GLU A 356 1.63 5.85 -7.68
CA GLU A 356 2.70 6.22 -8.59
C GLU A 356 2.91 5.16 -9.67
N VAL A 357 2.79 3.88 -9.30
CA VAL A 357 2.84 2.76 -10.25
C VAL A 357 1.75 2.89 -11.30
N LEU A 358 0.49 3.15 -10.89
CA LEU A 358 -0.62 3.30 -11.85
C LEU A 358 -0.45 4.54 -12.73
N ALA A 359 -0.02 5.67 -12.15
CA ALA A 359 0.24 6.89 -12.91
C ALA A 359 1.32 6.68 -13.97
N ALA A 360 2.45 6.07 -13.58
CA ALA A 360 3.54 5.74 -14.49
C ALA A 360 3.12 4.72 -15.56
N ALA A 361 2.37 3.70 -15.18
CA ALA A 361 1.88 2.69 -16.12
C ALA A 361 0.98 3.32 -17.21
N LEU A 362 0.05 4.19 -16.82
CA LEU A 362 -0.83 4.87 -17.79
C LEU A 362 -0.08 5.87 -18.66
N HIS A 363 0.89 6.58 -18.09
CA HIS A 363 1.75 7.51 -18.83
C HIS A 363 2.64 6.77 -19.84
N ASP A 364 3.44 5.83 -19.36
CA ASP A 364 4.49 5.18 -20.15
C ASP A 364 3.93 4.24 -21.24
N ASN A 365 2.71 3.70 -21.05
CA ASN A 365 1.98 3.00 -22.10
C ASN A 365 1.18 3.94 -23.01
N CYS A 366 1.44 5.24 -22.96
CA CYS A 366 0.77 6.22 -23.83
C CYS A 366 -0.75 6.27 -23.70
N ARG A 367 -1.26 5.96 -22.53
CA ARG A 367 -2.71 5.91 -22.29
C ARG A 367 -3.25 7.21 -21.68
N ALA A 368 -2.45 7.91 -20.91
CA ALA A 368 -2.87 9.11 -20.20
C ALA A 368 -1.77 10.15 -20.12
N LYS A 369 -2.17 11.41 -20.02
CA LYS A 369 -1.33 12.54 -19.62
C LYS A 369 -1.39 12.68 -18.10
N VAL A 370 -0.26 12.81 -17.44
CA VAL A 370 -0.16 13.07 -16.01
C VAL A 370 -0.14 14.57 -15.77
N VAL A 371 -1.03 15.08 -14.91
CA VAL A 371 -1.23 16.51 -14.66
C VAL A 371 -1.23 16.78 -13.16
N GLY A 372 -0.58 17.86 -12.73
CA GLY A 372 -0.58 18.29 -11.33
C GLY A 372 0.80 18.64 -10.81
N ALA A 373 1.21 18.02 -9.70
CA ALA A 373 2.54 18.21 -9.12
C ALA A 373 3.28 16.87 -9.00
N LYS A 374 4.61 16.94 -8.92
CA LYS A 374 5.49 15.78 -8.71
C LYS A 374 4.99 14.93 -7.54
N THR A 375 4.99 13.62 -7.72
CA THR A 375 4.53 12.66 -6.70
C THR A 375 5.57 12.41 -5.62
N TYR A 376 5.22 11.62 -4.60
CA TYR A 376 6.00 11.45 -3.37
C TYR A 376 7.36 10.76 -3.57
N GLY A 377 7.41 9.72 -4.39
CA GLY A 377 8.64 8.95 -4.61
C GLY A 377 8.82 7.77 -3.66
N LYS A 378 7.76 6.97 -3.40
CA LYS A 378 7.87 5.70 -2.68
C LYS A 378 7.94 4.54 -3.67
N GLY A 379 9.16 4.22 -4.13
CA GLY A 379 9.41 3.20 -5.15
C GLY A 379 10.01 1.90 -4.62
N ILE A 380 9.62 1.45 -3.41
CA ILE A 380 10.18 0.26 -2.76
C ILE A 380 9.12 -0.67 -2.21
N ILE A 381 9.51 -1.96 -2.09
CA ILE A 381 8.68 -3.05 -1.56
C ILE A 381 9.26 -3.52 -0.24
N GLN A 382 8.41 -3.68 0.79
CA GLN A 382 8.77 -4.34 2.03
C GLN A 382 8.31 -5.79 2.02
N GLY A 383 9.19 -6.71 2.44
CA GLY A 383 8.86 -8.07 2.85
C GLY A 383 8.54 -8.10 4.35
N VAL A 384 7.66 -9.01 4.76
CA VAL A 384 7.38 -9.31 6.17
C VAL A 384 7.72 -10.77 6.42
N PHE A 385 8.70 -11.02 7.27
CA PHE A 385 9.20 -12.35 7.59
C PHE A 385 8.88 -12.65 9.06
N GLY A 386 8.09 -13.70 9.30
CA GLY A 386 7.85 -14.19 10.66
C GLY A 386 9.14 -14.76 11.26
N LEU A 387 9.42 -14.47 12.53
CA LEU A 387 10.56 -14.97 13.27
C LEU A 387 10.14 -16.13 14.19
N SER A 388 11.11 -16.99 14.55
CA SER A 388 10.86 -18.20 15.33
C SER A 388 10.31 -17.97 16.73
N ASP A 389 10.51 -16.76 17.29
CA ASP A 389 9.96 -16.31 18.58
C ASP A 389 8.54 -15.75 18.49
N GLY A 390 7.95 -15.71 17.28
CA GLY A 390 6.65 -15.08 17.02
C GLY A 390 6.74 -13.58 16.71
N GLY A 391 7.93 -13.00 16.66
CA GLY A 391 8.21 -11.67 16.13
C GLY A 391 8.12 -11.61 14.60
N ALA A 392 8.49 -10.48 14.01
CA ALA A 392 8.64 -10.36 12.56
C ALA A 392 9.73 -9.35 12.18
N LEU A 393 10.43 -9.61 11.08
CA LEU A 393 11.26 -8.64 10.39
C LEU A 393 10.46 -8.05 9.22
N ILE A 394 10.35 -6.74 9.17
CA ILE A 394 9.92 -5.99 8.00
C ILE A 394 11.18 -5.40 7.39
N GLU A 395 11.45 -5.70 6.12
CA GLU A 395 12.63 -5.18 5.42
C GLU A 395 12.34 -4.83 3.97
N THR A 396 13.08 -3.87 3.43
CA THR A 396 13.00 -3.50 2.01
C THR A 396 13.71 -4.53 1.16
N VAL A 397 12.95 -5.24 0.30
CA VAL A 397 13.41 -6.39 -0.48
C VAL A 397 13.51 -6.12 -1.99
N ALA A 398 12.84 -5.08 -2.47
CA ALA A 398 12.85 -4.75 -3.89
C ALA A 398 12.53 -3.27 -4.13
N SER A 399 12.86 -2.78 -5.33
CA SER A 399 12.49 -1.47 -5.84
C SER A 399 11.59 -1.57 -7.07
N TYR A 400 10.86 -0.47 -7.35
CA TYR A 400 10.07 -0.31 -8.56
C TYR A 400 10.74 0.61 -9.55
N ALA A 401 10.63 0.27 -10.82
CA ALA A 401 10.86 1.20 -11.91
C ALA A 401 9.64 1.27 -12.83
N THR A 402 9.45 2.41 -13.47
CA THR A 402 8.37 2.63 -14.42
C THR A 402 8.51 1.74 -15.65
N PRO A 403 7.48 1.57 -16.48
CA PRO A 403 7.61 0.88 -17.78
C PRO A 403 8.71 1.46 -18.68
N ALA A 404 8.99 2.77 -18.59
CA ALA A 404 10.10 3.42 -19.28
C ALA A 404 11.48 3.15 -18.64
N GLY A 405 11.51 2.48 -17.48
CA GLY A 405 12.72 2.12 -16.79
C GLY A 405 13.24 3.15 -15.79
N ALA A 406 12.50 4.22 -15.52
CA ALA A 406 12.88 5.23 -14.54
C ALA A 406 12.59 4.71 -13.10
N GLU A 407 13.54 4.92 -12.19
CA GLU A 407 13.35 4.61 -10.77
C GLU A 407 12.33 5.57 -10.15
N ILE A 408 11.40 5.02 -9.34
CA ILE A 408 10.39 5.81 -8.63
C ILE A 408 10.90 6.27 -7.27
N ASN A 409 11.73 5.43 -6.60
CA ASN A 409 12.16 5.70 -5.23
C ASN A 409 12.92 7.02 -5.15
N GLU A 410 12.52 7.89 -4.20
CA GLU A 410 13.04 9.24 -3.94
C GLU A 410 12.91 10.23 -5.12
N ARG A 411 12.48 9.75 -6.29
CA ARG A 411 12.32 10.55 -7.51
C ARG A 411 10.90 10.97 -7.78
N GLY A 412 9.93 10.07 -7.50
CA GLY A 412 8.54 10.28 -7.85
C GLY A 412 8.30 10.32 -9.36
N ILE A 413 7.06 10.59 -9.73
CA ILE A 413 6.62 10.77 -11.11
C ILE A 413 6.45 12.26 -11.36
N ALA A 414 7.18 12.80 -12.32
CA ALA A 414 7.01 14.17 -12.79
C ALA A 414 5.73 14.23 -13.66
N PRO A 415 4.87 15.24 -13.49
CA PRO A 415 3.74 15.43 -14.39
C PRO A 415 4.21 15.93 -15.76
N ASP A 416 3.44 15.60 -16.81
CA ASP A 416 3.60 16.19 -18.15
C ASP A 416 3.21 17.67 -18.19
N GLU A 417 2.31 18.05 -17.27
CA GLU A 417 1.83 19.42 -17.10
C GLU A 417 1.72 19.75 -15.63
N GLU A 418 2.54 20.69 -15.18
CA GLU A 418 2.40 21.23 -13.84
C GLU A 418 1.13 22.06 -13.75
N ARG A 419 0.30 21.79 -12.74
CA ARG A 419 -0.96 22.48 -12.52
C ARG A 419 -1.28 22.60 -11.05
N ILE A 420 -1.67 23.79 -10.66
CA ILE A 420 -2.31 24.05 -9.37
C ILE A 420 -3.82 23.98 -9.59
N PHE A 421 -4.48 23.07 -8.87
CA PHE A 421 -5.92 22.92 -8.96
C PHE A 421 -6.62 23.90 -8.03
N LEU A 422 -7.67 24.55 -8.52
CA LEU A 422 -8.48 25.47 -7.71
C LEU A 422 -9.08 24.76 -6.50
N SER A 423 -9.49 23.52 -6.68
CA SER A 423 -10.03 22.67 -5.60
C SER A 423 -9.02 22.38 -4.48
N ASP A 424 -7.72 22.39 -4.75
CA ASP A 424 -6.69 22.20 -3.72
C ASP A 424 -6.44 23.48 -2.90
N VAL A 425 -6.67 24.66 -3.51
CA VAL A 425 -6.39 25.97 -2.88
C VAL A 425 -7.65 26.57 -2.27
N LEU A 426 -8.78 26.51 -2.98
CA LEU A 426 -10.03 27.21 -2.64
C LEU A 426 -11.11 26.26 -2.08
N GLY A 427 -10.84 24.96 -2.08
CA GLY A 427 -11.74 23.94 -1.55
C GLY A 427 -12.55 23.17 -2.62
N SER A 428 -13.18 22.10 -2.20
CA SER A 428 -13.82 21.11 -3.08
C SER A 428 -14.97 21.65 -3.94
N SER A 429 -15.55 22.80 -3.59
CA SER A 429 -16.58 23.49 -4.40
C SER A 429 -16.06 23.93 -5.77
N PHE A 430 -14.73 24.09 -5.92
CA PHE A 430 -14.12 24.48 -7.21
C PHE A 430 -13.72 23.28 -8.09
N LEU A 431 -13.98 22.06 -7.64
CA LEU A 431 -13.60 20.86 -8.40
C LEU A 431 -14.26 20.80 -9.78
N ASP A 432 -15.51 21.22 -9.93
CA ASP A 432 -16.19 21.26 -11.24
C ASP A 432 -15.53 22.25 -12.19
N ALA A 433 -15.01 23.36 -11.68
CA ALA A 433 -14.25 24.31 -12.49
C ALA A 433 -12.92 23.69 -12.97
N ASP A 434 -12.22 22.96 -12.10
CA ASP A 434 -11.02 22.20 -12.52
C ASP A 434 -11.32 21.17 -13.60
N ILE A 435 -12.43 20.42 -13.47
CA ILE A 435 -12.84 19.39 -14.44
C ILE A 435 -13.25 20.03 -15.77
N LYS A 436 -14.02 21.11 -15.75
CA LYS A 436 -14.43 21.85 -16.94
C LYS A 436 -13.23 22.45 -17.68
N GLY A 437 -12.26 22.97 -16.94
CA GLY A 437 -11.03 23.58 -17.49
C GLY A 437 -9.94 22.58 -17.88
N ALA A 438 -10.13 21.26 -17.71
CA ALA A 438 -9.12 20.26 -18.06
C ALA A 438 -9.01 20.09 -19.59
N ALA A 439 -7.81 20.29 -20.17
CA ALA A 439 -7.54 20.07 -21.60
C ALA A 439 -7.25 18.58 -21.86
N ILE A 440 -8.28 17.74 -21.88
CA ILE A 440 -8.15 16.29 -22.01
C ILE A 440 -8.08 15.90 -23.48
N ALA A 441 -6.92 15.40 -23.92
CA ALA A 441 -6.66 14.89 -25.26
C ALA A 441 -5.99 13.52 -25.18
N GLN A 442 -6.02 12.76 -26.27
CA GLN A 442 -5.18 11.57 -26.39
C GLN A 442 -3.71 11.98 -26.30
N PRO A 443 -2.88 11.30 -25.51
CA PRO A 443 -1.46 11.58 -25.49
C PRO A 443 -0.84 11.31 -26.86
N VAL A 444 -0.01 12.23 -27.32
CA VAL A 444 0.81 12.02 -28.53
C VAL A 444 2.11 11.39 -28.08
N CYS A 445 2.26 10.11 -28.31
CA CYS A 445 3.49 9.41 -28.04
C CYS A 445 4.39 9.47 -29.26
N GLY A 446 5.57 10.07 -29.08
CA GLY A 446 6.64 9.87 -30.05
C GLY A 446 6.96 8.38 -30.12
N THR A 447 7.14 7.86 -31.32
CA THR A 447 7.66 6.50 -31.52
C THR A 447 8.98 6.40 -30.77
N ARG A 448 8.94 5.77 -29.57
CA ARG A 448 10.19 5.39 -28.89
C ARG A 448 10.87 4.37 -29.80
N ARG A 449 11.96 4.80 -30.44
CA ARG A 449 12.86 3.94 -31.21
C ARG A 449 13.69 3.09 -30.26
#